data_893382126f9df9e8a225331f75125e4f
#
_entry.id   893382126f9df9e8a225331f75125e4f
#
_cell.length_a   1.000
_cell.length_b   1.000
_cell.length_c   1.000
_cell.angle_alpha   90.00
_cell.angle_beta   90.00
_cell.angle_gamma   90.00
#
_symmetry.space_group_name_H-M   'P 1'
#
loop_
_entity.id
_entity.type
_entity.pdbx_description
1 polymer ?
#
loop_
_entity_poly.entity_id
_entity_poly.type
_entity_poly.pdbx_seq_one_letter_code
_entity_poly.pdbx_strand_id
1 'polypeptide(L)'
;FALFAFGGEATAAWEQVKSCMKVSADTHAMGRVVLVGGCKITIGGGANSGNLDIRAASRTGAGYKDIDYEYGRTDYPKALVDFTTQRNLREIIQLIAEKRLLVDPMTTHELPLEEIGRAADLLIHSPDQAMGIVMQMKH
;
A
#
# COMPACT_ATOMS: atom_id res chain seq x y z
N PHE A 1 8.71 -11.76 -2.03
CA PHE A 1 8.03 -10.53 -1.64
C PHE A 1 6.95 -10.85 -0.61
N ALA A 2 6.86 -10.05 0.44
CA ALA A 2 5.80 -10.13 1.43
C ALA A 2 5.23 -8.73 1.74
N LEU A 3 3.94 -8.70 2.03
CA LEU A 3 3.21 -7.48 2.37
C LEU A 3 2.45 -7.70 3.68
N PHE A 4 2.72 -6.85 4.67
CA PHE A 4 1.97 -6.78 5.91
C PHE A 4 0.97 -5.62 5.82
N ALA A 5 -0.25 -5.92 5.42
CA ALA A 5 -1.29 -4.92 5.18
C ALA A 5 -2.37 -4.92 6.29
N PHE A 6 -1.93 -4.94 7.54
CA PHE A 6 -2.81 -4.95 8.71
C PHE A 6 -2.17 -4.21 9.89
N GLY A 7 -2.95 -3.96 10.93
CA GLY A 7 -2.48 -3.35 12.19
C GLY A 7 -2.33 -4.37 13.31
N GLY A 8 -1.59 -4.01 14.35
CA GLY A 8 -1.41 -4.82 15.55
C GLY A 8 -0.11 -5.62 15.60
N GLU A 9 -0.02 -6.56 16.53
CA GLU A 9 1.17 -7.39 16.74
C GLU A 9 1.32 -8.44 15.62
N ALA A 10 2.45 -8.48 14.97
CA ALA A 10 2.73 -9.29 13.79
C ALA A 10 4.05 -10.06 13.87
N THR A 11 4.72 -10.12 15.02
CA THR A 11 6.02 -10.79 15.15
C THR A 11 5.96 -12.27 14.80
N ALA A 12 4.88 -12.98 15.16
CA ALA A 12 4.71 -14.38 14.78
C ALA A 12 4.58 -14.55 13.25
N ALA A 13 3.81 -13.68 12.58
CA ALA A 13 3.69 -13.68 11.13
C ALA A 13 5.03 -13.31 10.45
N TRP A 14 5.80 -12.41 11.05
CA TRP A 14 7.15 -12.07 10.59
C TRP A 14 8.08 -13.29 10.58
N GLU A 15 8.09 -14.09 11.64
CA GLU A 15 8.90 -15.31 11.69
C GLU A 15 8.50 -16.32 10.59
N GLN A 16 7.19 -16.49 10.34
CA GLN A 16 6.70 -17.33 9.24
C GLN A 16 7.12 -16.78 7.87
N VAL A 17 7.00 -15.48 7.66
CA VAL A 17 7.43 -14.84 6.41
C VAL A 17 8.91 -15.04 6.16
N LYS A 18 9.76 -14.89 7.18
CA LYS A 18 11.21 -15.14 7.04
C LYS A 18 11.49 -16.57 6.55
N SER A 19 10.78 -17.57 7.08
CA SER A 19 10.97 -18.96 6.68
C SER A 19 10.57 -19.26 5.23
N CYS A 20 9.70 -18.40 4.65
CA CYS A 20 9.23 -18.53 3.26
C CYS A 20 10.04 -17.72 2.26
N MET A 21 11.01 -16.91 2.72
CA MET A 21 11.81 -16.10 1.83
C MET A 21 12.84 -16.91 1.07
N LYS A 22 13.21 -16.43 -0.12
CA LYS A 22 14.28 -17.04 -0.90
C LYS A 22 15.58 -17.07 -0.10
N VAL A 23 16.22 -18.21 -0.09
CA VAL A 23 17.58 -18.38 0.46
C VAL A 23 18.54 -18.49 -0.71
N SER A 24 19.58 -17.66 -0.71
CA SER A 24 20.67 -17.72 -1.69
C SER A 24 21.64 -18.84 -1.37
N ALA A 25 22.55 -19.14 -2.33
CA ALA A 25 23.51 -20.23 -2.18
C ALA A 25 24.46 -20.06 -0.97
N ASP A 26 24.66 -18.84 -0.52
CA ASP A 26 25.45 -18.47 0.66
C ASP A 26 24.64 -18.51 1.96
N THR A 27 23.44 -19.09 1.93
CA THR A 27 22.51 -19.27 3.05
C THR A 27 21.81 -18.00 3.55
N HIS A 28 21.99 -16.86 2.90
CA HIS A 28 21.30 -15.62 3.29
C HIS A 28 19.85 -15.60 2.79
N ALA A 29 18.93 -15.20 3.66
CA ALA A 29 17.56 -14.90 3.26
C ALA A 29 17.55 -13.58 2.46
N MET A 30 16.87 -13.59 1.33
CA MET A 30 16.79 -12.44 0.40
C MET A 30 15.34 -12.19 0.00
N GLY A 31 15.03 -10.94 -0.24
CA GLY A 31 13.71 -10.51 -0.70
C GLY A 31 13.28 -9.19 -0.08
N ARG A 32 12.09 -8.77 -0.46
CA ARG A 32 11.50 -7.51 0.04
C ARG A 32 10.29 -7.79 0.89
N VAL A 33 10.24 -7.11 2.03
CA VAL A 33 9.09 -7.06 2.94
C VAL A 33 8.62 -5.64 3.07
N VAL A 34 7.33 -5.39 2.86
CA VAL A 34 6.73 -4.07 2.99
C VAL A 34 5.70 -4.09 4.10
N LEU A 35 5.86 -3.17 5.05
CA LEU A 35 4.94 -2.96 6.16
C LEU A 35 4.00 -1.81 5.78
N VAL A 36 2.72 -2.12 5.68
CA VAL A 36 1.67 -1.13 5.38
C VAL A 36 0.73 -1.05 6.58
N GLY A 37 0.47 0.15 7.04
CA GLY A 37 -0.36 0.35 8.23
C GLY A 37 0.41 0.25 9.53
N GLY A 38 -0.30 -0.03 10.61
CA GLY A 38 0.20 0.02 11.99
C GLY A 38 0.66 -1.33 12.55
N CYS A 39 1.19 -2.25 11.74
CA CYS A 39 1.70 -3.52 12.26
C CYS A 39 3.01 -3.31 13.05
N LYS A 40 3.17 -4.11 14.09
CA LYS A 40 4.37 -4.14 14.94
C LYS A 40 5.09 -5.45 14.72
N ILE A 41 6.37 -5.37 14.37
CA ILE A 41 7.26 -6.53 14.27
C ILE A 41 8.52 -6.29 15.09
N THR A 42 9.05 -7.35 15.70
CA THR A 42 10.37 -7.32 16.33
C THR A 42 11.38 -7.86 15.34
N ILE A 43 12.37 -7.03 14.99
CA ILE A 43 13.44 -7.40 14.07
C ILE A 43 14.71 -7.64 14.91
N GLY A 44 15.23 -8.86 14.84
CA GLY A 44 16.54 -9.18 15.40
C GLY A 44 17.68 -8.56 14.60
N GLY A 45 18.89 -8.59 15.15
CA GLY A 45 20.10 -8.13 14.46
C GLY A 45 20.36 -8.87 13.14
N GLY A 46 21.32 -8.37 12.35
CA GLY A 46 21.54 -8.74 10.95
C GLY A 46 21.51 -10.24 10.64
N ALA A 47 22.07 -11.10 11.46
CA ALA A 47 22.06 -12.55 11.25
C ALA A 47 20.65 -13.16 11.25
N ASN A 48 19.70 -12.57 12.01
CA ASN A 48 18.33 -13.07 12.08
C ASN A 48 17.44 -12.58 10.93
N SER A 49 17.80 -11.50 10.29
CA SER A 49 17.03 -10.90 9.19
C SER A 49 17.65 -11.16 7.82
N GLY A 50 18.86 -11.71 7.77
CA GLY A 50 19.59 -11.93 6.51
C GLY A 50 19.78 -10.62 5.74
N ASN A 51 19.67 -10.70 4.42
CA ASN A 51 19.72 -9.55 3.52
C ASN A 51 18.31 -9.13 3.06
N LEU A 52 17.30 -9.24 3.92
CA LEU A 52 15.95 -8.80 3.60
C LEU A 52 15.88 -7.27 3.53
N ASP A 53 15.30 -6.76 2.44
CA ASP A 53 14.97 -5.35 2.27
C ASP A 53 13.61 -5.08 2.96
N ILE A 54 13.65 -4.52 4.16
CA ILE A 54 12.45 -4.25 4.97
C ILE A 54 12.13 -2.77 4.87
N ARG A 55 10.93 -2.47 4.38
CA ARG A 55 10.45 -1.10 4.17
C ARG A 55 9.11 -0.86 4.84
N ALA A 56 8.99 0.29 5.47
CA ALA A 56 7.68 0.82 5.88
C ALA A 56 7.12 1.69 4.76
N ALA A 57 5.89 1.41 4.37
CA ALA A 57 5.13 2.28 3.49
C ALA A 57 4.25 3.21 4.34
N SER A 58 4.42 4.49 4.16
CA SER A 58 3.63 5.50 4.85
C SER A 58 2.97 6.42 3.85
N ARG A 59 1.64 6.53 3.94
CA ARG A 59 0.85 7.46 3.14
C ARG A 59 1.02 7.19 1.62
N THR A 60 1.10 8.26 0.84
CA THR A 60 1.18 8.19 -0.64
C THR A 60 2.59 8.33 -1.19
N GLY A 61 3.59 8.43 -0.33
CA GLY A 61 4.99 8.61 -0.72
C GLY A 61 5.53 10.00 -0.35
N ALA A 62 6.77 10.27 -0.74
CA ALA A 62 7.39 11.58 -0.55
C ALA A 62 6.60 12.68 -1.27
N GLY A 63 6.58 13.88 -0.70
CA GLY A 63 5.82 15.02 -1.20
C GLY A 63 4.42 15.16 -0.58
N TYR A 64 3.96 14.19 0.20
CA TYR A 64 2.71 14.31 0.93
C TYR A 64 2.80 15.41 2.00
N LYS A 65 1.92 16.41 1.91
CA LYS A 65 1.91 17.63 2.74
C LYS A 65 3.17 18.51 2.59
N ASP A 66 3.95 18.33 1.56
CA ASP A 66 4.96 19.29 1.13
C ASP A 66 4.30 20.29 0.17
N ILE A 67 3.99 21.47 0.67
CA ILE A 67 3.23 22.49 -0.06
C ILE A 67 3.92 22.88 -1.36
N ASP A 68 5.24 23.03 -1.35
CA ASP A 68 5.98 23.43 -2.56
C ASP A 68 5.97 22.33 -3.61
N TYR A 69 6.04 21.07 -3.19
CA TYR A 69 5.89 19.93 -4.07
C TYR A 69 4.45 19.77 -4.59
N GLU A 70 3.45 19.89 -3.73
CA GLU A 70 2.03 19.74 -4.11
C GLU A 70 1.60 20.80 -5.13
N TYR A 71 2.12 22.01 -5.02
CA TYR A 71 1.89 23.10 -5.99
C TYR A 71 2.86 23.09 -7.19
N GLY A 72 3.73 22.07 -7.30
CA GLY A 72 4.64 21.91 -8.44
C GLY A 72 5.78 22.92 -8.48
N ARG A 73 6.10 23.59 -7.36
CA ARG A 73 7.22 24.54 -7.29
C ARG A 73 8.57 23.85 -7.21
N THR A 74 8.60 22.68 -6.59
CA THR A 74 9.80 21.86 -6.43
C THR A 74 9.50 20.40 -6.78
N ASP A 75 10.52 19.61 -7.08
CA ASP A 75 10.42 18.16 -7.22
C ASP A 75 11.59 17.48 -6.49
N TYR A 76 11.35 16.26 -6.07
CA TYR A 76 12.37 15.42 -5.42
C TYR A 76 13.32 14.82 -6.46
N PRO A 77 14.64 14.83 -6.19
CA PRO A 77 15.64 14.24 -7.09
C PRO A 77 15.34 12.74 -7.31
N LYS A 78 15.16 12.34 -8.57
CA LYS A 78 14.84 10.93 -8.92
C LYS A 78 15.92 9.95 -8.47
N ALA A 79 17.19 10.37 -8.44
CA ALA A 79 18.29 9.53 -8.01
C ALA A 79 18.23 9.14 -6.52
N LEU A 80 17.52 9.93 -5.68
CA LEU A 80 17.39 9.71 -4.24
C LEU A 80 15.97 9.28 -3.84
N VAL A 81 14.99 9.71 -4.59
CA VAL A 81 13.57 9.44 -4.32
C VAL A 81 12.90 8.99 -5.62
N ASP A 82 12.84 7.70 -5.84
CA ASP A 82 12.26 7.11 -7.06
C ASP A 82 10.77 7.41 -7.18
N PHE A 83 10.03 7.23 -6.08
CA PHE A 83 8.58 7.35 -6.02
C PHE A 83 8.15 8.47 -5.06
N THR A 84 7.45 9.42 -5.62
CA THR A 84 6.78 10.51 -4.90
C THR A 84 5.27 10.32 -5.01
N THR A 85 4.50 11.09 -4.25
CA THR A 85 3.03 11.06 -4.32
C THR A 85 2.52 11.17 -5.75
N GLN A 86 2.98 12.14 -6.53
CA GLN A 86 2.52 12.31 -7.91
C GLN A 86 2.97 11.19 -8.83
N ARG A 87 4.21 10.70 -8.67
CA ARG A 87 4.73 9.58 -9.49
C ARG A 87 3.97 8.30 -9.20
N ASN A 88 3.67 8.03 -7.93
CA ASN A 88 2.83 6.88 -7.53
C ASN A 88 1.43 6.97 -8.15
N LEU A 89 0.78 8.13 -8.07
CA LEU A 89 -0.55 8.31 -8.65
C LEU A 89 -0.55 8.15 -10.17
N ARG A 90 0.43 8.70 -10.87
CA ARG A 90 0.57 8.51 -12.32
C ARG A 90 0.74 7.06 -12.70
N GLU A 91 1.61 6.33 -11.98
CA GLU A 91 1.84 4.91 -12.22
C GLU A 91 0.58 4.09 -12.01
N ILE A 92 -0.17 4.34 -10.93
CA ILE A 92 -1.43 3.63 -10.66
C ILE A 92 -2.44 3.90 -11.78
N ILE A 93 -2.63 5.15 -12.19
CA ILE A 93 -3.55 5.52 -13.26
C ILE A 93 -3.15 4.85 -14.58
N GLN A 94 -1.85 4.83 -14.89
CA GLN A 94 -1.34 4.15 -16.07
C GLN A 94 -1.60 2.64 -16.04
N LEU A 95 -1.34 1.99 -14.90
CA LEU A 95 -1.59 0.56 -14.72
C LEU A 95 -3.08 0.22 -14.89
N ILE A 96 -3.99 1.08 -14.43
CA ILE A 96 -5.44 0.92 -14.63
C ILE A 96 -5.77 1.08 -16.13
N ALA A 97 -5.27 2.12 -16.79
CA ALA A 97 -5.50 2.37 -18.21
C ALA A 97 -4.99 1.21 -19.11
N GLU A 98 -3.86 0.63 -18.74
CA GLU A 98 -3.27 -0.54 -19.41
C GLU A 98 -3.95 -1.87 -19.05
N LYS A 99 -4.94 -1.87 -18.16
CA LYS A 99 -5.62 -3.06 -17.61
C LYS A 99 -4.66 -4.04 -16.91
N ARG A 100 -3.55 -3.56 -16.42
CA ARG A 100 -2.59 -4.32 -15.59
C ARG A 100 -2.96 -4.29 -14.12
N LEU A 101 -3.69 -3.27 -13.69
CA LEU A 101 -4.35 -3.17 -12.39
C LEU A 101 -5.86 -3.11 -12.63
N LEU A 102 -6.54 -4.17 -12.22
CA LEU A 102 -8.00 -4.28 -12.36
C LEU A 102 -8.66 -3.78 -11.07
N VAL A 103 -9.43 -2.72 -11.16
CA VAL A 103 -10.15 -2.13 -10.01
C VAL A 103 -11.62 -2.50 -9.99
N ASP A 104 -12.19 -2.86 -11.14
CA ASP A 104 -13.61 -3.23 -11.28
C ASP A 104 -14.05 -4.32 -10.29
N PRO A 105 -13.26 -5.41 -10.06
CA PRO A 105 -13.65 -6.45 -9.09
C PRO A 105 -13.74 -5.96 -7.64
N MET A 106 -13.14 -4.81 -7.33
CA MET A 106 -13.20 -4.20 -6.00
C MET A 106 -14.37 -3.23 -5.85
N THR A 107 -15.02 -2.82 -6.95
CA THR A 107 -16.20 -1.97 -6.93
C THR A 107 -17.44 -2.83 -6.72
N THR A 108 -17.93 -2.83 -5.49
CA THR A 108 -19.10 -3.63 -5.09
C THR A 108 -20.40 -2.88 -5.28
N HIS A 109 -20.37 -1.56 -5.21
CA HIS A 109 -21.55 -0.71 -5.31
C HIS A 109 -21.24 0.56 -6.11
N GLU A 110 -22.22 0.97 -6.89
CA GLU A 110 -22.26 2.28 -7.54
C GLU A 110 -23.54 2.99 -7.09
N LEU A 111 -23.40 4.11 -6.44
CA LEU A 111 -24.52 4.84 -5.83
C LEU A 111 -24.51 6.30 -6.30
N PRO A 112 -25.66 6.93 -6.50
CA PRO A 112 -25.72 8.37 -6.74
C PRO A 112 -25.24 9.14 -5.50
N LEU A 113 -24.70 10.33 -5.70
CA LEU A 113 -24.14 11.15 -4.62
C LEU A 113 -25.15 11.41 -3.49
N GLU A 114 -26.43 11.51 -3.84
CA GLU A 114 -27.52 11.72 -2.87
C GLU A 114 -27.66 10.58 -1.87
N GLU A 115 -27.16 9.39 -2.21
CA GLU A 115 -27.19 8.21 -1.31
C GLU A 115 -25.90 8.04 -0.49
N ILE A 116 -25.12 9.11 -0.28
CA ILE A 116 -23.86 9.03 0.49
C ILE A 116 -24.06 8.49 1.91
N GLY A 117 -25.20 8.76 2.55
CA GLY A 117 -25.56 8.19 3.85
C GLY A 117 -25.64 6.66 3.81
N ARG A 118 -26.28 6.11 2.77
CA ARG A 118 -26.37 4.67 2.55
C ARG A 118 -24.98 4.05 2.29
N ALA A 119 -24.13 4.73 1.55
CA ALA A 119 -22.75 4.28 1.33
C ALA A 119 -21.98 4.17 2.65
N ALA A 120 -22.11 5.17 3.52
CA ALA A 120 -21.50 5.14 4.84
C ALA A 120 -22.04 4.00 5.71
N ASP A 121 -23.36 3.81 5.73
CA ASP A 121 -24.00 2.73 6.49
C ASP A 121 -23.53 1.34 6.03
N LEU A 122 -23.42 1.11 4.73
CA LEU A 122 -22.88 -0.13 4.18
C LEU A 122 -21.44 -0.41 4.66
N LEU A 123 -20.56 0.60 4.59
CA LEU A 123 -19.17 0.44 5.03
C LEU A 123 -19.02 0.22 6.53
N ILE A 124 -19.91 0.80 7.34
CA ILE A 124 -19.82 0.74 8.80
C ILE A 124 -20.51 -0.52 9.34
N HIS A 125 -21.69 -0.84 8.82
CA HIS A 125 -22.58 -1.86 9.41
C HIS A 125 -22.62 -3.18 8.62
N SER A 126 -22.12 -3.17 7.37
CA SER A 126 -22.11 -4.36 6.50
C SER A 126 -20.79 -4.47 5.70
N PRO A 127 -19.61 -4.41 6.38
CA PRO A 127 -18.31 -4.39 5.71
C PRO A 127 -17.99 -5.69 4.94
N ASP A 128 -18.70 -6.76 5.21
CA ASP A 128 -18.64 -8.02 4.47
C ASP A 128 -19.33 -7.95 3.10
N GLN A 129 -20.20 -6.97 2.87
CA GLN A 129 -20.94 -6.77 1.62
C GLN A 129 -20.37 -5.63 0.76
N ALA A 130 -19.54 -4.76 1.33
CA ALA A 130 -19.03 -3.58 0.66
C ALA A 130 -17.51 -3.47 0.75
N MET A 131 -16.84 -3.61 -0.39
CA MET A 131 -15.39 -3.40 -0.48
C MET A 131 -15.08 -2.01 -1.02
N GLY A 132 -15.59 -1.66 -2.18
CA GLY A 132 -15.43 -0.35 -2.81
C GLY A 132 -16.80 0.20 -3.23
N ILE A 133 -17.08 1.44 -2.85
CA ILE A 133 -18.31 2.13 -3.25
C ILE A 133 -17.92 3.35 -4.07
N VAL A 134 -18.39 3.40 -5.31
CA VAL A 134 -18.20 4.53 -6.21
C VAL A 134 -19.43 5.43 -6.16
N MET A 135 -19.22 6.71 -5.91
CA MET A 135 -20.28 7.70 -5.93
C MET A 135 -20.36 8.33 -7.31
N GLN A 136 -21.53 8.22 -7.94
CA GLN A 136 -21.79 8.82 -9.25
C GLN A 136 -22.20 10.28 -9.09
N MET A 137 -21.45 11.16 -9.74
CA MET A 137 -21.76 12.58 -9.80
C MET A 137 -22.68 12.86 -11.00
N LYS A 138 -23.73 13.63 -10.78
CA LYS A 138 -24.52 14.18 -11.91
C LYS A 138 -23.70 15.23 -12.63
N HIS A 139 -23.62 15.13 -13.93
CA HIS A 139 -23.07 16.18 -14.80
C HIS A 139 -24.09 17.28 -15.05
#